data_0274f5e99423109ae6df8285a6a2c491
#
_entry.id   0274f5e99423109ae6df8285a6a2c491
#
_cell.length_a   1.000
_cell.length_b   1.000
_cell.length_c   1.000
_cell.angle_alpha   90.00
_cell.angle_beta   90.00
_cell.angle_gamma   90.00
#
_symmetry.space_group_name_H-M   'P 1'
#
loop_
_entity.id
_entity.type
_entity.pdbx_description
1 polymer ?
#
loop_
_entity_poly.entity_id
_entity_poly.type
_entity_poly.pdbx_seq_one_letter_code
_entity_poly.pdbx_strand_id
1 'polypeptide(L)'
;MRHVCGLDVHKDSVFVCILNEKGVVFQEKFGVLTPELERMVGVIMEHGVTEVGMESTSVYWMPVWRVIDPYVEQKLVNPYFIRQLPGKKSDVKDAEWIATCILKGLVRGSYVPEERIQRLRQYDRRIFDLNDDIVHKLTRLDAALQRCNIRLSNYVSTTDCKSYGDVVDAIARGETSPDALLRCVHGRIVNRHGADVIRSALTGVVTPVDVDVIRQLREEIELARRHRDECQRRMDGLCSEWFPEQYANLQ
;
A
#
# COMPACT_ATOMS: atom_id res chain seq x y z
N MET A 1 6.21 -7.60 41.56
CA MET A 1 4.83 -7.59 41.02
C MET A 1 4.96 -7.21 39.57
N ARG A 2 4.38 -7.97 38.67
CA ARG A 2 4.48 -7.71 37.23
C ARG A 2 3.49 -6.63 36.84
N HIS A 3 3.95 -5.56 36.20
CA HIS A 3 3.10 -4.52 35.63
C HIS A 3 3.05 -4.70 34.12
N VAL A 4 1.84 -4.68 33.58
CA VAL A 4 1.58 -4.75 32.13
C VAL A 4 0.70 -3.59 31.69
N CYS A 5 0.84 -3.19 30.46
CA CYS A 5 0.07 -2.07 29.88
C CYS A 5 -0.72 -2.54 28.65
N GLY A 6 -1.96 -2.14 28.57
CA GLY A 6 -2.79 -2.25 27.37
C GLY A 6 -3.01 -0.88 26.77
N LEU A 7 -2.88 -0.80 25.45
CA LEU A 7 -3.09 0.40 24.66
C LEU A 7 -4.23 0.15 23.68
N ASP A 8 -5.29 0.96 23.78
CA ASP A 8 -6.31 1.05 22.76
C ASP A 8 -6.02 2.27 21.90
N VAL A 9 -5.59 2.00 20.65
CA VAL A 9 -5.02 3.01 19.75
C VAL A 9 -6.06 3.45 18.74
N HIS A 10 -6.41 4.73 18.76
CA HIS A 10 -7.29 5.39 17.81
C HIS A 10 -6.54 6.39 16.92
N LYS A 11 -7.25 6.97 15.95
CA LYS A 11 -6.71 7.98 15.04
C LYS A 11 -6.16 9.22 15.75
N ASP A 12 -6.80 9.64 16.83
CA ASP A 12 -6.56 10.91 17.53
C ASP A 12 -6.21 10.76 19.00
N SER A 13 -6.18 9.53 19.52
CA SER A 13 -5.94 9.26 20.93
C SER A 13 -5.46 7.85 21.20
N VAL A 14 -4.80 7.67 22.34
CA VAL A 14 -4.39 6.38 22.89
C VAL A 14 -4.92 6.27 24.31
N PHE A 15 -5.77 5.28 24.57
CA PHE A 15 -6.17 4.93 25.92
C PHE A 15 -5.16 3.97 26.52
N VAL A 16 -4.63 4.32 27.67
CA VAL A 16 -3.62 3.57 28.41
C VAL A 16 -4.24 2.96 29.65
N CYS A 17 -4.03 1.68 29.86
CA CYS A 17 -4.35 1.02 31.12
C CYS A 17 -3.17 0.19 31.61
N ILE A 18 -2.64 0.53 32.78
CA ILE A 18 -1.59 -0.24 33.47
C ILE A 18 -2.25 -1.03 34.60
N LEU A 19 -2.00 -2.33 34.63
CA LEU A 19 -2.49 -3.18 35.70
C LEU A 19 -1.46 -4.20 36.15
N ASN A 20 -1.71 -4.74 37.33
CA ASN A 20 -0.96 -5.85 37.92
C ASN A 20 -1.93 -6.89 38.50
N GLU A 21 -1.43 -7.87 39.24
CA GLU A 21 -2.23 -8.94 39.85
C GLU A 21 -3.29 -8.45 40.85
N LYS A 22 -3.15 -7.20 41.38
CA LYS A 22 -4.12 -6.60 42.31
C LYS A 22 -5.18 -5.77 41.65
N GLY A 23 -5.04 -5.49 40.33
CA GLY A 23 -5.98 -4.69 39.55
C GLY A 23 -5.34 -3.52 38.83
N VAL A 24 -6.17 -2.54 38.44
CA VAL A 24 -5.74 -1.34 37.71
C VAL A 24 -4.90 -0.44 38.61
N VAL A 25 -3.73 -0.04 38.10
CA VAL A 25 -2.78 0.86 38.77
C VAL A 25 -2.88 2.27 38.21
N PHE A 26 -3.09 2.39 36.88
CA PHE A 26 -3.15 3.66 36.19
C PHE A 26 -4.01 3.56 34.93
N GLN A 27 -4.78 4.63 34.67
CA GLN A 27 -5.53 4.80 33.42
C GLN A 27 -5.52 6.27 33.00
N GLU A 28 -5.20 6.53 31.72
CA GLU A 28 -5.26 7.88 31.16
C GLU A 28 -5.46 7.80 29.65
N LYS A 29 -6.05 8.87 29.08
CA LYS A 29 -6.15 9.11 27.64
C LYS A 29 -5.08 10.11 27.22
N PHE A 30 -4.23 9.71 26.27
CA PHE A 30 -3.19 10.54 25.67
C PHE A 30 -3.57 10.96 24.25
N GLY A 31 -3.02 12.09 23.79
CA GLY A 31 -3.04 12.46 22.39
C GLY A 31 -2.04 11.65 21.59
N VAL A 32 -2.08 11.81 20.26
CA VAL A 32 -1.19 11.09 19.30
C VAL A 32 -0.04 11.95 18.77
N LEU A 33 0.06 13.20 19.22
CA LEU A 33 1.19 14.06 18.87
C LEU A 33 2.45 13.57 19.58
N THR A 34 3.61 13.74 18.95
CA THR A 34 4.88 13.23 19.46
C THR A 34 5.14 13.57 20.94
N PRO A 35 4.96 14.82 21.43
CA PRO A 35 5.17 15.12 22.85
C PRO A 35 4.23 14.35 23.79
N GLU A 36 2.99 14.08 23.36
CA GLU A 36 2.04 13.29 24.14
C GLU A 36 2.42 11.81 24.18
N LEU A 37 2.90 11.27 23.06
CA LEU A 37 3.42 9.89 23.02
C LEU A 37 4.69 9.73 23.86
N GLU A 38 5.59 10.72 23.86
CA GLU A 38 6.77 10.73 24.72
C GLU A 38 6.38 10.80 26.21
N ARG A 39 5.39 11.64 26.57
CA ARG A 39 4.82 11.68 27.93
C ARG A 39 4.21 10.34 28.33
N MET A 40 3.50 9.68 27.42
CA MET A 40 2.94 8.35 27.62
C MET A 40 4.03 7.31 27.91
N VAL A 41 5.13 7.32 27.16
CA VAL A 41 6.28 6.45 27.40
C VAL A 41 6.87 6.73 28.79
N GLY A 42 7.04 7.98 29.19
CA GLY A 42 7.49 8.37 30.54
C GLY A 42 6.63 7.71 31.62
N VAL A 43 5.30 7.81 31.51
CA VAL A 43 4.37 7.19 32.46
C VAL A 43 4.49 5.66 32.48
N ILE A 44 4.61 5.03 31.32
CA ILE A 44 4.82 3.57 31.20
C ILE A 44 6.08 3.15 31.94
N MET A 45 7.19 3.89 31.78
CA MET A 45 8.46 3.62 32.43
C MET A 45 8.42 3.88 33.96
N GLU A 46 7.80 4.98 34.41
CA GLU A 46 7.63 5.33 35.81
C GLU A 46 6.87 4.25 36.61
N HIS A 47 5.92 3.59 35.98
CA HIS A 47 5.17 2.49 36.59
C HIS A 47 5.87 1.13 36.49
N GLY A 48 7.08 1.08 35.94
CA GLY A 48 7.86 -0.15 35.81
C GLY A 48 7.17 -1.24 35.01
N VAL A 49 6.47 -0.82 33.91
CA VAL A 49 5.82 -1.74 33.00
C VAL A 49 6.86 -2.59 32.28
N THR A 50 6.66 -3.89 32.25
CA THR A 50 7.58 -4.86 31.62
C THR A 50 7.10 -5.29 30.25
N GLU A 51 5.82 -5.13 29.96
CA GLU A 51 5.22 -5.59 28.70
C GLU A 51 4.02 -4.73 28.32
N VAL A 52 3.95 -4.31 27.06
CA VAL A 52 2.89 -3.51 26.49
C VAL A 52 2.17 -4.29 25.40
N GLY A 53 0.83 -4.30 25.44
CA GLY A 53 0.00 -4.83 24.34
C GLY A 53 -0.79 -3.75 23.67
N MET A 54 -0.91 -3.83 22.34
CA MET A 54 -1.75 -2.95 21.55
C MET A 54 -2.44 -3.69 20.40
N GLU A 55 -3.62 -3.21 20.00
CA GLU A 55 -4.37 -3.79 18.90
C GLU A 55 -3.85 -3.26 17.54
N SER A 56 -3.78 -4.15 16.54
CA SER A 56 -3.29 -3.83 15.19
C SER A 56 -4.35 -3.11 14.35
N THR A 57 -4.91 -2.02 14.86
CA THR A 57 -5.95 -1.26 14.16
C THR A 57 -5.35 -0.34 13.10
N SER A 58 -5.64 -0.59 11.81
CA SER A 58 -5.18 0.21 10.68
C SER A 58 -3.66 0.45 10.72
N VAL A 59 -3.22 1.70 10.52
CA VAL A 59 -1.81 2.16 10.60
C VAL A 59 -1.49 2.92 11.89
N TYR A 60 -2.49 3.15 12.74
CA TYR A 60 -2.37 4.05 13.92
C TYR A 60 -1.44 3.50 15.00
N TRP A 61 -1.30 2.18 15.11
CA TRP A 61 -0.38 1.54 16.03
C TRP A 61 1.11 1.79 15.71
N MET A 62 1.45 2.06 14.44
CA MET A 62 2.85 2.15 14.00
C MET A 62 3.65 3.27 14.69
N PRO A 63 3.17 4.53 14.76
CA PRO A 63 3.89 5.59 15.49
C PRO A 63 3.97 5.30 16.99
N VAL A 64 2.92 4.72 17.59
CA VAL A 64 2.91 4.33 19.01
C VAL A 64 3.94 3.23 19.28
N TRP A 65 3.97 2.20 18.42
CA TRP A 65 4.97 1.13 18.49
C TRP A 65 6.40 1.68 18.47
N ARG A 66 6.71 2.58 17.52
CA ARG A 66 8.07 3.11 17.35
C ARG A 66 8.60 3.88 18.55
N VAL A 67 7.74 4.63 19.25
CA VAL A 67 8.17 5.40 20.42
C VAL A 67 8.36 4.51 21.65
N ILE A 68 7.69 3.37 21.74
CA ILE A 68 7.78 2.42 22.86
C ILE A 68 8.90 1.40 22.65
N ASP A 69 9.17 1.00 21.39
CA ASP A 69 10.07 -0.10 21.02
C ASP A 69 11.45 -0.09 21.70
N PRO A 70 12.10 1.08 21.91
CA PRO A 70 13.40 1.12 22.59
C PRO A 70 13.36 0.82 24.08
N TYR A 71 12.20 0.78 24.73
CA TYR A 71 12.07 0.81 26.18
C TYR A 71 11.43 -0.45 26.78
N VAL A 72 10.46 -1.05 26.11
CA VAL A 72 9.62 -2.11 26.68
C VAL A 72 9.28 -3.17 25.65
N GLU A 73 9.17 -4.43 26.08
CA GLU A 73 8.67 -5.51 25.23
C GLU A 73 7.23 -5.21 24.78
N GLN A 74 6.96 -5.38 23.50
CA GLN A 74 5.67 -5.07 22.90
C GLN A 74 5.02 -6.29 22.25
N LYS A 75 3.69 -6.37 22.35
CA LYS A 75 2.86 -7.35 21.65
C LYS A 75 1.81 -6.63 20.81
N LEU A 76 1.92 -6.76 19.50
CA LEU A 76 0.86 -6.35 18.59
C LEU A 76 -0.18 -7.47 18.51
N VAL A 77 -1.41 -7.21 18.91
CA VAL A 77 -2.45 -8.23 19.02
C VAL A 77 -3.47 -8.06 17.90
N ASN A 78 -3.83 -9.18 17.29
CA ASN A 78 -4.86 -9.15 16.27
C ASN A 78 -6.25 -8.96 16.92
N PRO A 79 -7.04 -7.95 16.50
CA PRO A 79 -8.39 -7.68 17.00
C PRO A 79 -9.31 -8.88 16.98
N TYR A 80 -9.20 -9.73 15.99
CA TYR A 80 -10.00 -10.94 15.85
C TYR A 80 -9.88 -11.86 17.08
N PHE A 81 -8.67 -12.10 17.56
CA PHE A 81 -8.46 -12.98 18.72
C PHE A 81 -8.97 -12.35 20.03
N ILE A 82 -8.75 -11.03 20.20
CA ILE A 82 -9.26 -10.33 21.41
C ILE A 82 -10.78 -10.37 21.47
N ARG A 83 -11.47 -10.23 20.33
CA ARG A 83 -12.93 -10.24 20.26
C ARG A 83 -13.57 -11.60 20.56
N GLN A 84 -12.84 -12.69 20.36
CA GLN A 84 -13.34 -14.05 20.63
C GLN A 84 -13.24 -14.45 22.10
N LEU A 85 -12.43 -13.75 22.88
CA LEU A 85 -12.30 -14.06 24.31
C LEU A 85 -13.56 -13.59 25.06
N PRO A 86 -14.13 -14.43 25.96
CA PRO A 86 -15.31 -14.07 26.72
C PRO A 86 -15.01 -12.93 27.69
N GLY A 87 -15.70 -11.81 27.56
CA GLY A 87 -15.57 -10.61 28.40
C GLY A 87 -16.52 -9.49 28.00
N LYS A 88 -16.81 -8.57 28.90
CA LYS A 88 -17.69 -7.43 28.64
C LYS A 88 -16.96 -6.28 27.98
N LYS A 89 -17.49 -5.77 26.86
CA LYS A 89 -16.97 -4.60 26.13
C LYS A 89 -17.60 -3.30 26.60
N SER A 90 -16.77 -2.28 26.81
CA SER A 90 -17.09 -0.84 26.75
C SER A 90 -15.79 -0.10 26.46
N ASP A 91 -15.83 1.06 25.81
CA ASP A 91 -14.67 1.76 25.22
C ASP A 91 -13.51 2.05 26.20
N VAL A 92 -13.81 2.36 27.47
CA VAL A 92 -12.79 2.49 28.53
C VAL A 92 -12.17 1.12 28.91
N LYS A 93 -12.81 0.02 28.52
CA LYS A 93 -12.42 -1.34 28.89
C LYS A 93 -11.59 -2.03 27.81
N ASP A 94 -11.40 -1.46 26.62
CA ASP A 94 -10.63 -2.13 25.57
C ASP A 94 -9.14 -2.13 25.94
N ALA A 95 -8.58 -1.02 26.44
CA ALA A 95 -7.21 -0.97 26.95
C ALA A 95 -7.02 -1.87 28.20
N GLU A 96 -7.96 -1.84 29.15
CA GLU A 96 -7.94 -2.71 30.32
C GLU A 96 -8.05 -4.20 29.95
N TRP A 97 -8.89 -4.50 28.94
CA TRP A 97 -9.05 -5.87 28.47
C TRP A 97 -7.77 -6.37 27.76
N ILE A 98 -7.13 -5.54 26.93
CA ILE A 98 -5.83 -5.85 26.32
C ILE A 98 -4.79 -6.14 27.40
N ALA A 99 -4.67 -5.25 28.41
CA ALA A 99 -3.75 -5.45 29.53
C ALA A 99 -4.05 -6.74 30.31
N THR A 100 -5.34 -7.04 30.54
CA THR A 100 -5.76 -8.28 31.22
C THR A 100 -5.37 -9.52 30.42
N CYS A 101 -5.55 -9.48 29.10
CA CYS A 101 -5.16 -10.58 28.21
C CYS A 101 -3.64 -10.81 28.21
N ILE A 102 -2.85 -9.73 28.26
CA ILE A 102 -1.38 -9.80 28.37
C ILE A 102 -0.98 -10.39 29.73
N LEU A 103 -1.53 -9.87 30.83
CA LEU A 103 -1.21 -10.33 32.18
C LEU A 103 -1.47 -11.83 32.37
N LYS A 104 -2.59 -12.31 31.82
CA LYS A 104 -3.00 -13.72 31.91
C LYS A 104 -2.37 -14.61 30.84
N GLY A 105 -1.55 -14.07 29.93
CA GLY A 105 -0.92 -14.85 28.84
C GLY A 105 -1.92 -15.42 27.83
N LEU A 106 -3.10 -14.80 27.66
CA LEU A 106 -4.18 -15.29 26.81
C LEU A 106 -3.98 -14.94 25.32
N VAL A 107 -3.04 -14.07 25.00
CA VAL A 107 -2.81 -13.59 23.63
C VAL A 107 -1.34 -13.80 23.24
N ARG A 108 -1.16 -14.18 21.97
CA ARG A 108 0.14 -14.17 21.31
C ARG A 108 0.28 -12.90 20.51
N GLY A 109 1.43 -12.25 20.57
CA GLY A 109 1.76 -11.12 19.70
C GLY A 109 1.87 -11.59 18.22
N SER A 110 1.38 -10.76 17.33
CA SER A 110 1.68 -10.89 15.90
C SER A 110 3.15 -10.56 15.66
N TYR A 111 3.76 -11.21 14.69
CA TYR A 111 5.11 -10.87 14.29
C TYR A 111 5.16 -9.47 13.67
N VAL A 112 5.90 -8.57 14.29
CA VAL A 112 6.22 -7.25 13.74
C VAL A 112 7.65 -7.33 13.21
N PRO A 113 7.85 -7.20 11.88
CA PRO A 113 9.19 -7.23 11.30
C PRO A 113 10.03 -6.07 11.82
N GLU A 114 11.35 -6.25 11.83
CA GLU A 114 12.29 -5.16 12.08
C GLU A 114 12.07 -3.97 11.13
N GLU A 115 12.53 -2.78 11.51
CA GLU A 115 12.26 -1.55 10.79
C GLU A 115 12.72 -1.58 9.33
N ARG A 116 13.87 -2.23 9.04
CA ARG A 116 14.38 -2.40 7.67
C ARG A 116 13.37 -3.13 6.78
N ILE A 117 12.82 -4.23 7.27
CA ILE A 117 11.79 -4.99 6.55
C ILE A 117 10.48 -4.18 6.42
N GLN A 118 10.10 -3.41 7.45
CA GLN A 118 8.93 -2.54 7.35
C GLN A 118 9.09 -1.48 6.26
N ARG A 119 10.29 -0.90 6.10
CA ARG A 119 10.62 0.07 5.02
C ARG A 119 10.55 -0.58 3.63
N LEU A 120 11.10 -1.79 3.46
CA LEU A 120 10.99 -2.52 2.19
C LEU A 120 9.53 -2.83 1.84
N ARG A 121 8.72 -3.25 2.81
CA ARG A 121 7.28 -3.48 2.61
C ARG A 121 6.50 -2.24 2.19
N GLN A 122 6.95 -1.02 2.55
CA GLN A 122 6.31 0.21 2.07
C GLN A 122 6.55 0.40 0.56
N TYR A 123 7.78 0.12 0.07
CA TYR A 123 8.07 0.16 -1.37
C TYR A 123 7.30 -0.93 -2.12
N ASP A 124 7.30 -2.16 -1.62
CA ASP A 124 6.58 -3.28 -2.23
C ASP A 124 5.08 -2.99 -2.39
N ARG A 125 4.43 -2.51 -1.33
CA ARG A 125 3.02 -2.08 -1.40
C ARG A 125 2.81 -0.95 -2.40
N ARG A 126 3.73 0.04 -2.43
CA ARG A 126 3.62 1.14 -3.38
C ARG A 126 3.78 0.68 -4.82
N ILE A 127 4.68 -0.27 -5.09
CA ILE A 127 4.85 -0.91 -6.40
C ILE A 127 3.57 -1.65 -6.80
N PHE A 128 2.98 -2.40 -5.86
CA PHE A 128 1.72 -3.10 -6.08
C PHE A 128 0.59 -2.13 -6.45
N ASP A 129 0.38 -1.06 -5.67
CA ASP A 129 -0.64 -0.04 -5.92
C ASP A 129 -0.44 0.64 -7.28
N LEU A 130 0.81 0.96 -7.65
CA LEU A 130 1.13 1.57 -8.94
C LEU A 130 0.88 0.62 -10.11
N ASN A 131 1.11 -0.68 -9.96
CA ASN A 131 0.76 -1.67 -10.99
C ASN A 131 -0.76 -1.76 -11.19
N ASP A 132 -1.53 -1.77 -10.10
CA ASP A 132 -2.99 -1.76 -10.15
C ASP A 132 -3.52 -0.48 -10.82
N ASP A 133 -2.99 0.68 -10.44
CA ASP A 133 -3.29 1.97 -11.08
C ASP A 133 -3.02 1.95 -12.59
N ILE A 134 -1.89 1.38 -13.03
CA ILE A 134 -1.54 1.25 -14.45
C ILE A 134 -2.58 0.39 -15.18
N VAL A 135 -2.97 -0.76 -14.63
CA VAL A 135 -3.97 -1.64 -15.24
C VAL A 135 -5.32 -0.94 -15.37
N HIS A 136 -5.77 -0.26 -14.31
CA HIS A 136 -7.01 0.52 -14.36
C HIS A 136 -6.98 1.64 -15.40
N LYS A 137 -5.86 2.36 -15.51
CA LYS A 137 -5.69 3.43 -16.50
C LYS A 137 -5.61 2.91 -17.93
N LEU A 138 -4.95 1.78 -18.17
CA LEU A 138 -4.94 1.12 -19.48
C LEU A 138 -6.35 0.70 -19.91
N THR A 139 -7.16 0.19 -18.98
CA THR A 139 -8.57 -0.14 -19.25
C THR A 139 -9.38 1.09 -19.63
N ARG A 140 -9.19 2.22 -18.93
CA ARG A 140 -9.86 3.50 -19.26
C ARG A 140 -9.41 4.05 -20.60
N LEU A 141 -8.13 3.94 -20.91
CA LEU A 141 -7.54 4.35 -22.17
C LEU A 141 -8.11 3.54 -23.35
N ASP A 142 -8.20 2.22 -23.20
CA ASP A 142 -8.83 1.37 -24.22
C ASP A 142 -10.31 1.72 -24.41
N ALA A 143 -11.05 1.95 -23.35
CA ALA A 143 -12.44 2.40 -23.42
C ALA A 143 -12.56 3.76 -24.14
N ALA A 144 -11.61 4.69 -23.97
CA ALA A 144 -11.58 5.95 -24.69
C ALA A 144 -11.37 5.74 -26.20
N LEU A 145 -10.42 4.88 -26.59
CA LEU A 145 -10.21 4.52 -27.99
C LEU A 145 -11.43 3.81 -28.59
N GLN A 146 -12.05 2.91 -27.86
CA GLN A 146 -13.24 2.21 -28.31
C GLN A 146 -14.44 3.14 -28.53
N ARG A 147 -14.59 4.21 -27.76
CA ARG A 147 -15.59 5.26 -28.04
C ARG A 147 -15.36 5.96 -29.37
N CYS A 148 -14.09 6.12 -29.74
CA CYS A 148 -13.70 6.64 -31.05
C CYS A 148 -13.82 5.61 -32.19
N ASN A 149 -14.27 4.38 -31.90
CA ASN A 149 -14.26 3.21 -32.78
C ASN A 149 -12.83 2.78 -33.22
N ILE A 150 -11.80 3.09 -32.44
CA ILE A 150 -10.45 2.55 -32.63
C ILE A 150 -10.39 1.21 -31.90
N ARG A 151 -10.16 0.10 -32.64
CA ARG A 151 -10.32 -1.28 -32.16
C ARG A 151 -9.03 -2.08 -32.19
N LEU A 152 -7.87 -1.42 -32.02
CA LEU A 152 -6.57 -2.08 -32.07
C LEU A 152 -6.40 -3.14 -30.96
N SER A 153 -7.04 -2.96 -29.80
CA SER A 153 -7.01 -3.94 -28.69
C SER A 153 -7.49 -5.34 -29.09
N ASN A 154 -8.33 -5.47 -30.12
CA ASN A 154 -8.80 -6.77 -30.63
C ASN A 154 -7.71 -7.56 -31.36
N TYR A 155 -6.60 -6.94 -31.74
CA TYR A 155 -5.54 -7.49 -32.60
C TYR A 155 -4.17 -7.57 -31.91
N VAL A 156 -4.06 -7.10 -30.67
CA VAL A 156 -2.86 -7.18 -29.83
C VAL A 156 -3.09 -8.13 -28.67
N SER A 157 -2.02 -8.69 -28.13
CA SER A 157 -2.12 -9.60 -26.98
C SER A 157 -2.43 -8.88 -25.67
N THR A 158 -2.05 -7.61 -25.58
CA THR A 158 -2.27 -6.76 -24.41
C THR A 158 -2.24 -5.29 -24.83
N THR A 159 -3.01 -4.45 -24.17
CA THR A 159 -2.99 -2.98 -24.30
C THR A 159 -1.73 -2.35 -23.75
N ASP A 160 -0.88 -3.12 -23.07
CA ASP A 160 0.44 -2.70 -22.57
C ASP A 160 1.58 -2.97 -23.57
N CYS A 161 1.29 -3.40 -24.79
CA CYS A 161 2.31 -3.65 -25.79
C CYS A 161 2.78 -2.37 -26.50
N LYS A 162 4.01 -2.41 -27.03
CA LYS A 162 4.64 -1.27 -27.71
C LYS A 162 3.78 -0.71 -28.84
N SER A 163 3.26 -1.56 -29.72
CA SER A 163 2.44 -1.10 -30.87
C SER A 163 1.17 -0.35 -30.43
N TYR A 164 0.54 -0.79 -29.35
CA TYR A 164 -0.61 -0.09 -28.78
C TYR A 164 -0.18 1.27 -28.22
N GLY A 165 0.91 1.32 -27.47
CA GLY A 165 1.48 2.57 -26.94
C GLY A 165 1.87 3.55 -28.06
N ASP A 166 2.55 3.09 -29.11
CA ASP A 166 2.99 3.92 -30.22
C ASP A 166 1.79 4.54 -30.98
N VAL A 167 0.68 3.79 -31.15
CA VAL A 167 -0.58 4.31 -31.74
C VAL A 167 -1.23 5.32 -30.82
N VAL A 168 -1.32 5.05 -29.52
CA VAL A 168 -1.84 6.00 -28.52
C VAL A 168 -1.03 7.29 -28.52
N ASP A 169 0.29 7.20 -28.56
CA ASP A 169 1.18 8.36 -28.59
C ASP A 169 1.01 9.19 -29.87
N ALA A 170 0.74 8.55 -31.01
CA ALA A 170 0.42 9.24 -32.26
C ALA A 170 -0.91 9.99 -32.14
N ILE A 171 -1.97 9.35 -31.63
CA ILE A 171 -3.28 9.98 -31.40
C ILE A 171 -3.17 11.14 -30.42
N ALA A 172 -2.42 10.98 -29.34
CA ALA A 172 -2.20 12.02 -28.34
C ALA A 172 -1.50 13.27 -28.91
N ARG A 173 -0.74 13.12 -29.99
CA ARG A 173 -0.13 14.23 -30.77
C ARG A 173 -1.08 14.79 -31.85
N GLY A 174 -2.29 14.28 -31.94
CA GLY A 174 -3.29 14.73 -32.94
C GLY A 174 -3.24 13.99 -34.26
N GLU A 175 -2.46 12.91 -34.43
CA GLU A 175 -2.46 12.08 -35.62
C GLU A 175 -3.67 11.12 -35.61
N THR A 176 -4.55 11.25 -36.57
CA THR A 176 -5.78 10.44 -36.65
C THR A 176 -5.93 9.71 -37.99
N SER A 177 -4.96 9.89 -38.91
CA SER A 177 -4.96 9.19 -40.20
C SER A 177 -4.73 7.69 -40.00
N PRO A 178 -5.63 6.81 -40.49
CA PRO A 178 -5.46 5.37 -40.35
C PRO A 178 -4.15 4.84 -40.95
N ASP A 179 -3.68 5.42 -42.04
CA ASP A 179 -2.43 5.03 -42.68
C ASP A 179 -1.20 5.47 -41.87
N ALA A 180 -1.26 6.61 -41.18
CA ALA A 180 -0.21 7.05 -40.26
C ALA A 180 -0.19 6.18 -39.03
N LEU A 181 -1.33 5.87 -38.43
CA LEU A 181 -1.45 4.98 -37.27
C LEU A 181 -1.02 3.54 -37.59
N LEU A 182 -1.31 3.05 -38.81
CA LEU A 182 -0.86 1.72 -39.26
C LEU A 182 0.68 1.59 -39.23
N ARG A 183 1.42 2.65 -39.54
CA ARG A 183 2.89 2.67 -39.49
C ARG A 183 3.44 2.51 -38.08
N CYS A 184 2.64 2.81 -37.06
CA CYS A 184 3.00 2.61 -35.65
C CYS A 184 2.83 1.15 -35.19
N VAL A 185 2.12 0.33 -35.96
CA VAL A 185 1.86 -1.07 -35.62
C VAL A 185 2.98 -1.97 -36.10
N HIS A 186 3.50 -2.82 -35.22
CA HIS A 186 4.60 -3.72 -35.54
C HIS A 186 4.23 -4.70 -36.65
N GLY A 187 5.15 -4.93 -37.60
CA GLY A 187 4.93 -5.76 -38.81
C GLY A 187 4.43 -7.17 -38.53
N ARG A 188 4.77 -7.80 -37.41
CA ARG A 188 4.22 -9.10 -37.04
C ARG A 188 2.71 -9.11 -36.86
N ILE A 189 2.14 -8.02 -36.30
CA ILE A 189 0.69 -7.87 -36.11
C ILE A 189 0.03 -7.67 -37.48
N VAL A 190 0.60 -6.78 -38.30
CA VAL A 190 0.12 -6.51 -39.65
C VAL A 190 0.16 -7.75 -40.52
N ASN A 191 1.27 -8.52 -40.51
CA ASN A 191 1.42 -9.77 -41.26
C ASN A 191 0.45 -10.88 -40.80
N ARG A 192 0.14 -10.91 -39.48
CA ARG A 192 -0.77 -11.93 -38.93
C ARG A 192 -2.23 -11.68 -39.28
N HIS A 193 -2.68 -10.41 -39.32
CA HIS A 193 -4.09 -10.06 -39.43
C HIS A 193 -4.45 -9.43 -40.78
N GLY A 194 -3.45 -8.99 -41.55
CA GLY A 194 -3.63 -8.25 -42.81
C GLY A 194 -3.65 -6.73 -42.60
N ALA A 195 -2.98 -6.01 -43.51
CA ALA A 195 -2.85 -4.54 -43.40
C ALA A 195 -4.21 -3.85 -43.47
N ASP A 196 -5.12 -4.32 -44.32
CA ASP A 196 -6.46 -3.71 -44.49
C ASP A 196 -7.35 -3.88 -43.26
N VAL A 197 -7.23 -5.04 -42.59
CA VAL A 197 -7.94 -5.32 -41.32
C VAL A 197 -7.43 -4.39 -40.21
N ILE A 198 -6.13 -4.25 -40.05
CA ILE A 198 -5.55 -3.36 -39.05
C ILE A 198 -5.86 -1.90 -39.36
N ARG A 199 -5.76 -1.47 -40.64
CA ARG A 199 -6.17 -0.13 -41.06
C ARG A 199 -7.64 0.15 -40.70
N SER A 200 -8.53 -0.81 -40.98
CA SER A 200 -9.95 -0.69 -40.63
C SER A 200 -10.16 -0.59 -39.11
N ALA A 201 -9.39 -1.35 -38.31
CA ALA A 201 -9.43 -1.26 -36.84
C ALA A 201 -8.91 0.06 -36.27
N LEU A 202 -8.13 0.81 -37.08
CA LEU A 202 -7.60 2.14 -36.73
C LEU A 202 -8.45 3.28 -37.37
N THR A 203 -9.52 2.93 -38.08
CA THR A 203 -10.43 3.90 -38.67
C THR A 203 -11.56 4.22 -37.72
N GLY A 204 -11.59 5.44 -37.23
CA GLY A 204 -12.59 5.90 -36.27
C GLY A 204 -12.80 7.42 -36.36
N VAL A 205 -13.64 7.95 -35.47
CA VAL A 205 -13.87 9.39 -35.32
C VAL A 205 -13.28 9.85 -34.03
N VAL A 206 -12.17 10.59 -34.11
CA VAL A 206 -11.44 11.13 -32.95
C VAL A 206 -11.63 12.65 -32.94
N THR A 207 -12.27 13.16 -31.90
CA THR A 207 -12.46 14.59 -31.68
C THR A 207 -11.28 15.21 -30.89
N PRO A 208 -11.11 16.55 -30.92
CA PRO A 208 -10.11 17.21 -30.08
C PRO A 208 -10.25 16.87 -28.59
N VAL A 209 -11.48 16.69 -28.09
CA VAL A 209 -11.74 16.30 -26.69
C VAL A 209 -11.23 14.87 -26.41
N ASP A 210 -11.42 13.96 -27.38
CA ASP A 210 -10.89 12.59 -27.23
C ASP A 210 -9.36 12.59 -27.20
N VAL A 211 -8.71 13.40 -28.05
CA VAL A 211 -7.24 13.56 -28.05
C VAL A 211 -6.76 14.06 -26.68
N ASP A 212 -7.42 15.05 -26.10
CA ASP A 212 -7.05 15.58 -24.78
C ASP A 212 -7.19 14.52 -23.68
N VAL A 213 -8.29 13.78 -23.67
CA VAL A 213 -8.52 12.70 -22.68
C VAL A 213 -7.51 11.56 -22.85
N ILE A 214 -7.26 11.12 -24.08
CA ILE A 214 -6.29 10.07 -24.39
C ILE A 214 -4.89 10.49 -23.96
N ARG A 215 -4.48 11.72 -24.23
CA ARG A 215 -3.20 12.28 -23.84
C ARG A 215 -3.05 12.29 -22.32
N GLN A 216 -4.04 12.79 -21.56
CA GLN A 216 -4.01 12.83 -20.10
C GLN A 216 -3.88 11.41 -19.51
N LEU A 217 -4.68 10.46 -19.98
CA LEU A 217 -4.59 9.07 -19.51
C LEU A 217 -3.22 8.46 -19.80
N ARG A 218 -2.64 8.76 -20.98
CA ARG A 218 -1.30 8.30 -21.35
C ARG A 218 -0.22 8.89 -20.43
N GLU A 219 -0.27 10.18 -20.17
CA GLU A 219 0.65 10.87 -19.24
C GLU A 219 0.57 10.30 -17.84
N GLU A 220 -0.64 10.02 -17.34
CA GLU A 220 -0.84 9.38 -16.02
C GLU A 220 -0.26 7.97 -15.94
N ILE A 221 -0.39 7.17 -17.01
CA ILE A 221 0.22 5.83 -17.08
C ILE A 221 1.73 5.94 -17.03
N GLU A 222 2.33 6.83 -17.82
CA GLU A 222 3.78 7.02 -17.84
C GLU A 222 4.32 7.55 -16.52
N LEU A 223 3.57 8.43 -15.85
CA LEU A 223 3.92 8.90 -14.51
C LEU A 223 3.91 7.74 -13.49
N ALA A 224 2.86 6.92 -13.51
CA ALA A 224 2.77 5.75 -12.63
C ALA A 224 3.91 4.75 -12.87
N ARG A 225 4.29 4.51 -14.13
CA ARG A 225 5.43 3.67 -14.50
C ARG A 225 6.75 4.22 -13.95
N ARG A 226 7.01 5.51 -14.15
CA ARG A 226 8.23 6.15 -13.61
C ARG A 226 8.33 6.03 -12.10
N HIS A 227 7.21 6.26 -11.38
CA HIS A 227 7.18 6.11 -9.92
C HIS A 227 7.41 4.66 -9.49
N ARG A 228 6.81 3.68 -10.18
CA ARG A 228 7.03 2.26 -9.93
C ARG A 228 8.50 1.89 -10.09
N ASP A 229 9.10 2.28 -11.21
CA ASP A 229 10.49 1.98 -11.53
C ASP A 229 11.47 2.68 -10.57
N GLU A 230 11.11 3.86 -10.07
CA GLU A 230 11.87 4.55 -9.03
C GLU A 230 11.76 3.80 -7.69
N CYS A 231 10.57 3.39 -7.27
CA CYS A 231 10.37 2.59 -6.06
C CYS A 231 11.16 1.28 -6.14
N GLN A 232 11.11 0.59 -7.29
CA GLN A 232 11.86 -0.64 -7.51
C GLN A 232 13.36 -0.42 -7.35
N ARG A 233 13.93 0.57 -8.02
CA ARG A 233 15.36 0.87 -7.92
C ARG A 233 15.81 1.23 -6.50
N ARG A 234 14.96 1.97 -5.75
CA ARG A 234 15.25 2.30 -4.34
C ARG A 234 15.19 1.07 -3.46
N MET A 235 14.17 0.23 -3.64
CA MET A 235 14.01 -1.02 -2.91
C MET A 235 15.21 -1.96 -3.17
N ASP A 236 15.61 -2.11 -4.43
CA ASP A 236 16.76 -2.93 -4.83
C ASP A 236 18.07 -2.43 -4.20
N GLY A 237 18.27 -1.10 -4.16
CA GLY A 237 19.40 -0.49 -3.47
C GLY A 237 19.46 -0.82 -1.99
N LEU A 238 18.32 -0.71 -1.30
CA LEU A 238 18.22 -1.06 0.12
C LEU A 238 18.40 -2.57 0.37
N CYS A 239 17.86 -3.41 -0.50
CA CYS A 239 18.07 -4.86 -0.43
C CYS A 239 19.55 -5.23 -0.58
N SER A 240 20.24 -4.62 -1.55
CA SER A 240 21.67 -4.82 -1.75
C SER A 240 22.53 -4.33 -0.57
N GLU A 241 22.14 -3.21 0.06
CA GLU A 241 22.84 -2.65 1.21
C GLU A 241 22.62 -3.46 2.48
N TRP A 242 21.36 -3.84 2.76
CA TRP A 242 20.97 -4.42 4.05
C TRP A 242 21.05 -5.94 4.08
N PHE A 243 20.92 -6.59 2.93
CA PHE A 243 20.83 -8.04 2.79
C PHE A 243 21.65 -8.54 1.57
N PRO A 244 22.97 -8.21 1.50
CA PRO A 244 23.78 -8.47 0.30
C PRO A 244 23.84 -9.94 -0.12
N GLU A 245 23.97 -10.87 0.85
CA GLU A 245 24.03 -12.29 0.56
C GLU A 245 22.71 -12.85 0.04
N GLN A 246 21.60 -12.47 0.70
CA GLN A 246 20.26 -12.91 0.30
C GLN A 246 19.87 -12.32 -1.05
N TYR A 247 20.21 -11.05 -1.29
CA TYR A 247 19.90 -10.36 -2.52
C TYR A 247 20.71 -10.91 -3.71
N ALA A 248 21.96 -11.25 -3.52
CA ALA A 248 22.78 -11.90 -4.56
C ALA A 248 22.24 -13.25 -5.02
N ASN A 249 21.55 -13.98 -4.13
CA ASN A 249 20.92 -15.28 -4.47
C ASN A 249 19.59 -15.15 -5.25
N LEU A 250 19.04 -13.92 -5.40
CA LEU A 250 17.79 -13.65 -6.13
C LEU A 250 18.05 -13.15 -7.56
N GLN A 251 19.28 -12.84 -7.91
CA GLN A 251 19.70 -12.40 -9.25
C GLN A 251 20.22 -13.58 -10.08
#